data_cd1dd6d77eeb171034a383e38250c74c
#
_entry.id   cd1dd6d77eeb171034a383e38250c74c
#
_cell.length_a   1.000
_cell.length_b   1.000
_cell.length_c   1.000
_cell.angle_alpha   90.00
_cell.angle_beta   90.00
_cell.angle_gamma   90.00
#
_symmetry.space_group_name_H-M   'P 1'
#
loop_
_entity.id
_entity.type
_entity.pdbx_description
1 polymer ?
#
loop_
_entity_poly.entity_id
_entity_poly.type
_entity_poly.pdbx_seq_one_letter_code
_entity_poly.pdbx_strand_id
1 'polypeptide(L)'
;DGLIITEIPPETLEFITTLNKKIVFVDNYIDGYCNIGYNTVYANQLIFDHIIKCGYKKIAYIGGASNSSAPSDFDSCCRMMIFRETLRANNIPYDPELIYNCDWDSKVCAAQVKELLSKHPETEVIFAGSDSLASVILSQLKKLNLKCPQDIGVVGFNDISLSKNFSPALTTVRLPSAEMGKLAAEVLIRQIKSNSVLKQQILLPVELKVRESTRKIR
;
A
#
# COMPACT_ATOMS: atom_id res chain seq x y z
N ASP A 1 11.51 -28.04 7.30
CA ASP A 1 12.14 -27.58 8.54
C ASP A 1 11.54 -26.27 9.04
N GLY A 2 11.16 -25.32 8.15
CA GLY A 2 10.55 -24.05 8.52
C GLY A 2 9.80 -23.40 7.37
N LEU A 3 9.04 -22.33 7.68
CA LEU A 3 8.17 -21.60 6.75
C LEU A 3 8.43 -20.10 6.85
N ILE A 4 8.43 -19.42 5.70
CA ILE A 4 8.29 -17.95 5.59
C ILE A 4 6.91 -17.71 4.96
N ILE A 5 6.10 -16.89 5.60
CA ILE A 5 4.70 -16.69 5.21
C ILE A 5 4.43 -15.20 5.04
N THR A 6 3.93 -14.80 3.86
CA THR A 6 3.68 -13.40 3.51
C THR A 6 2.21 -13.01 3.55
N GLU A 7 1.32 -13.92 3.16
CA GLU A 7 -0.13 -13.69 3.17
C GLU A 7 -0.81 -14.88 3.82
N ILE A 8 -1.74 -14.62 4.73
CA ILE A 8 -2.45 -15.66 5.44
C ILE A 8 -3.93 -15.37 5.38
N PRO A 9 -4.70 -16.21 4.68
CA PRO A 9 -6.13 -16.23 4.88
C PRO A 9 -6.43 -16.60 6.36
N PRO A 10 -7.36 -15.90 7.01
CA PRO A 10 -7.64 -16.12 8.44
C PRO A 10 -7.93 -17.57 8.80
N GLU A 11 -8.65 -18.25 7.93
CA GLU A 11 -9.01 -19.67 8.10
C GLU A 11 -7.80 -20.61 8.07
N THR A 12 -6.68 -20.19 7.51
CA THR A 12 -5.47 -21.01 7.43
C THR A 12 -4.50 -20.78 8.58
N LEU A 13 -4.66 -19.69 9.34
CA LEU A 13 -3.77 -19.35 10.45
C LEU A 13 -3.77 -20.44 11.53
N GLU A 14 -4.95 -20.93 11.92
CA GLU A 14 -5.07 -22.00 12.90
C GLU A 14 -4.33 -23.26 12.43
N PHE A 15 -4.52 -23.68 11.18
CA PHE A 15 -3.78 -24.81 10.60
C PHE A 15 -2.27 -24.58 10.61
N ILE A 16 -1.81 -23.40 10.20
CA ILE A 16 -0.38 -23.06 10.15
C ILE A 16 0.25 -23.14 11.55
N THR A 17 -0.46 -22.71 12.60
CA THR A 17 0.02 -22.74 13.98
C THR A 17 0.08 -24.16 14.54
N THR A 18 -0.69 -25.12 13.99
CA THR A 18 -0.59 -26.55 14.39
C THR A 18 0.63 -27.24 13.80
N LEU A 19 1.24 -26.66 12.76
CA LEU A 19 2.46 -27.21 12.18
C LEU A 19 3.62 -27.06 13.16
N ASN A 20 4.20 -28.14 13.59
CA ASN A 20 5.39 -28.13 14.45
C ASN A 20 6.65 -27.72 13.65
N LYS A 21 6.63 -26.50 13.13
CA LYS A 21 7.68 -25.91 12.28
C LYS A 21 8.12 -24.55 12.82
N LYS A 22 9.35 -24.15 12.51
CA LYS A 22 9.79 -22.77 12.72
C LYS A 22 9.14 -21.88 11.68
N ILE A 23 8.55 -20.76 12.12
CA ILE A 23 7.79 -19.87 11.23
C ILE A 23 8.28 -18.45 11.42
N VAL A 24 8.44 -17.73 10.30
CA VAL A 24 8.67 -16.28 10.25
C VAL A 24 7.58 -15.66 9.37
N PHE A 25 6.87 -14.71 9.91
CA PHE A 25 5.87 -13.95 9.16
C PHE A 25 6.50 -12.69 8.55
N VAL A 26 6.12 -12.37 7.31
CA VAL A 26 6.55 -11.18 6.60
C VAL A 26 5.31 -10.40 6.18
N ASP A 27 5.30 -9.11 6.49
CA ASP A 27 4.18 -8.19 6.23
C ASP A 27 2.85 -8.62 6.89
N ASN A 28 2.97 -9.34 8.00
CA ASN A 28 1.89 -9.76 8.88
C ASN A 28 2.34 -9.60 10.33
N TYR A 29 1.36 -9.49 11.23
CA TYR A 29 1.63 -9.49 12.66
C TYR A 29 0.86 -10.62 13.36
N ILE A 30 1.58 -11.66 13.77
CA ILE A 30 1.03 -12.79 14.51
C ILE A 30 1.77 -12.88 15.84
N ASP A 31 1.03 -12.76 16.93
CA ASP A 31 1.60 -12.85 18.26
C ASP A 31 2.28 -14.22 18.52
N GLY A 32 3.36 -14.20 19.27
CA GLY A 32 4.13 -15.41 19.58
C GLY A 32 5.15 -15.83 18.51
N TYR A 33 5.23 -15.15 17.38
CA TYR A 33 6.17 -15.45 16.28
C TYR A 33 7.12 -14.29 15.99
N CYS A 34 8.11 -14.54 15.15
CA CYS A 34 8.91 -13.48 14.55
C CYS A 34 8.15 -12.88 13.36
N ASN A 35 7.95 -11.58 13.43
CA ASN A 35 7.25 -10.79 12.41
C ASN A 35 8.22 -9.76 11.84
N ILE A 36 8.38 -9.76 10.52
CA ILE A 36 9.23 -8.81 9.80
C ILE A 36 8.32 -7.99 8.88
N GLY A 37 8.38 -6.69 9.00
CA GLY A 37 7.51 -5.80 8.24
C GLY A 37 8.05 -4.38 8.17
N TYR A 38 7.17 -3.44 7.98
CA TYR A 38 7.46 -2.01 7.97
C TYR A 38 6.41 -1.24 8.78
N ASN A 39 6.68 0.03 9.08
CA ASN A 39 5.70 0.86 9.77
C ASN A 39 4.67 1.39 8.75
N THR A 40 3.52 0.72 8.67
CA THR A 40 2.42 1.05 7.77
C THR A 40 1.87 2.46 8.00
N VAL A 41 1.76 2.89 9.26
CA VAL A 41 1.31 4.24 9.61
C VAL A 41 2.26 5.27 8.99
N TYR A 42 3.55 5.11 9.22
CA TYR A 42 4.57 6.02 8.71
C TYR A 42 4.64 6.01 7.18
N ALA A 43 4.50 4.83 6.54
CA ALA A 43 4.48 4.71 5.09
C ALA A 43 3.35 5.54 4.45
N ASN A 44 2.14 5.45 5.02
CA ASN A 44 1.00 6.23 4.55
C ASN A 44 1.17 7.73 4.87
N GLN A 45 1.72 8.06 6.04
CA GLN A 45 2.01 9.44 6.43
C GLN A 45 2.91 10.14 5.39
N LEU A 46 3.98 9.47 4.93
CA LEU A 46 4.87 10.00 3.90
C LEU A 46 4.13 10.37 2.61
N ILE A 47 3.17 9.54 2.18
CA ILE A 47 2.34 9.81 0.99
C ILE A 47 1.46 11.03 1.21
N PHE A 48 0.72 11.07 2.31
CA PHE A 48 -0.23 12.15 2.55
C PHE A 48 0.48 13.49 2.79
N ASP A 49 1.58 13.49 3.53
CA ASP A 49 2.41 14.69 3.70
C ASP A 49 2.88 15.24 2.34
N HIS A 50 3.26 14.35 1.42
CA HIS A 50 3.66 14.76 0.08
C HIS A 50 2.47 15.33 -0.71
N ILE A 51 1.33 14.65 -0.71
CA ILE A 51 0.09 15.11 -1.39
C ILE A 51 -0.29 16.50 -0.89
N ILE A 52 -0.30 16.71 0.43
CA ILE A 52 -0.62 18.00 1.06
C ILE A 52 0.40 19.07 0.67
N LYS A 53 1.71 18.77 0.76
CA LYS A 53 2.79 19.69 0.37
C LYS A 53 2.73 20.08 -1.11
N CYS A 54 2.22 19.22 -1.98
CA CYS A 54 1.96 19.55 -3.38
C CYS A 54 0.72 20.45 -3.59
N GLY A 55 -0.04 20.73 -2.51
CA GLY A 55 -1.20 21.60 -2.54
C GLY A 55 -2.49 20.96 -3.07
N TYR A 56 -2.55 19.63 -3.13
CA TYR A 56 -3.76 18.91 -3.52
C TYR A 56 -4.82 18.97 -2.42
N LYS A 57 -6.08 19.21 -2.80
CA LYS A 57 -7.23 19.28 -1.89
C LYS A 57 -8.32 18.27 -2.18
N LYS A 58 -8.51 17.92 -3.46
CA LYS A 58 -9.48 16.91 -3.91
C LYS A 58 -8.76 15.59 -4.17
N ILE A 59 -8.72 14.77 -3.14
CA ILE A 59 -7.92 13.54 -3.08
C ILE A 59 -8.86 12.34 -3.16
N ALA A 60 -8.77 11.56 -4.23
CA ALA A 60 -9.47 10.29 -4.35
C ALA A 60 -8.56 9.12 -3.98
N TYR A 61 -9.17 8.03 -3.51
CA TYR A 61 -8.51 6.75 -3.28
C TYR A 61 -9.13 5.66 -4.15
N ILE A 62 -8.31 4.86 -4.81
CA ILE A 62 -8.73 3.63 -5.50
C ILE A 62 -7.82 2.49 -5.06
N GLY A 63 -8.40 1.48 -4.43
CA GLY A 63 -7.61 0.35 -3.93
C GLY A 63 -8.48 -0.80 -3.46
N GLY A 64 -7.89 -1.76 -2.75
CA GLY A 64 -8.65 -2.74 -2.01
C GLY A 64 -9.08 -2.15 -0.68
N ALA A 65 -10.34 -2.38 -0.30
CA ALA A 65 -10.78 -2.27 1.06
C ALA A 65 -11.31 -3.65 1.41
N SER A 66 -10.63 -4.34 2.27
CA SER A 66 -11.13 -5.61 2.73
C SER A 66 -12.36 -5.37 3.60
N ASN A 67 -13.47 -5.98 3.23
CA ASN A 67 -14.67 -6.08 4.07
C ASN A 67 -14.57 -7.26 5.03
N SER A 68 -13.45 -7.98 5.04
CA SER A 68 -13.28 -9.11 5.93
C SER A 68 -12.94 -8.63 7.34
N SER A 69 -13.56 -9.25 8.30
CA SER A 69 -13.31 -9.04 9.73
C SER A 69 -11.96 -9.65 10.19
N ALA A 70 -11.08 -9.97 9.26
CA ALA A 70 -9.84 -10.66 9.53
C ALA A 70 -8.69 -9.69 9.87
N PRO A 71 -7.82 -10.06 10.81
CA PRO A 71 -6.62 -9.27 11.15
C PRO A 71 -5.65 -9.07 9.98
N SER A 72 -5.67 -9.94 8.96
CA SER A 72 -4.85 -9.83 7.74
C SER A 72 -5.22 -8.63 6.87
N ASP A 73 -6.44 -8.09 7.04
CA ASP A 73 -6.92 -6.88 6.37
C ASP A 73 -6.51 -5.58 7.05
N PHE A 74 -5.71 -5.71 8.10
CA PHE A 74 -5.21 -4.60 8.89
C PHE A 74 -4.55 -3.53 8.03
N ASP A 75 -3.87 -3.89 6.96
CA ASP A 75 -3.17 -2.94 6.09
C ASP A 75 -4.15 -2.07 5.28
N SER A 76 -5.18 -2.65 4.69
CA SER A 76 -6.21 -1.88 3.97
C SER A 76 -7.06 -1.04 4.92
N CYS A 77 -7.45 -1.59 6.06
CA CYS A 77 -8.20 -0.89 7.08
C CYS A 77 -7.37 0.24 7.70
N CYS A 78 -6.12 0.00 8.04
CA CYS A 78 -5.20 1.03 8.54
C CYS A 78 -4.98 2.15 7.52
N ARG A 79 -4.83 1.83 6.24
CA ARG A 79 -4.62 2.81 5.18
C ARG A 79 -5.78 3.79 5.08
N MET A 80 -7.01 3.27 5.13
CA MET A 80 -8.21 4.11 5.14
C MET A 80 -8.36 4.94 6.41
N MET A 81 -8.03 4.37 7.57
CA MET A 81 -8.03 5.12 8.83
C MET A 81 -7.02 6.27 8.77
N ILE A 82 -5.79 6.00 8.35
CA ILE A 82 -4.73 7.01 8.25
C ILE A 82 -5.13 8.08 7.23
N PHE A 83 -5.74 7.70 6.10
CA PHE A 83 -6.27 8.64 5.13
C PHE A 83 -7.25 9.63 5.77
N ARG A 84 -8.28 9.13 6.45
CA ARG A 84 -9.29 9.95 7.14
C ARG A 84 -8.66 10.88 8.19
N GLU A 85 -7.80 10.33 9.04
CA GLU A 85 -7.13 11.13 10.09
C GLU A 85 -6.21 12.21 9.49
N THR A 86 -5.52 11.90 8.39
CA THR A 86 -4.67 12.90 7.72
C THR A 86 -5.49 14.01 7.09
N LEU A 87 -6.60 13.69 6.41
CA LEU A 87 -7.51 14.71 5.88
C LEU A 87 -8.02 15.61 7.00
N ARG A 88 -8.48 15.00 8.11
CA ARG A 88 -8.97 15.73 9.28
C ARG A 88 -7.92 16.66 9.87
N ALA A 89 -6.69 16.16 10.07
CA ALA A 89 -5.59 16.94 10.63
C ALA A 89 -5.19 18.16 9.78
N ASN A 90 -5.47 18.10 8.47
CA ASN A 90 -5.17 19.17 7.52
C ASN A 90 -6.40 20.00 7.12
N ASN A 91 -7.54 19.84 7.83
CA ASN A 91 -8.80 20.52 7.55
C ASN A 91 -9.31 20.31 6.10
N ILE A 92 -9.05 19.14 5.53
CA ILE A 92 -9.58 18.72 4.23
C ILE A 92 -10.83 17.88 4.49
N PRO A 93 -11.99 18.24 3.92
CA PRO A 93 -13.21 17.45 4.10
C PRO A 93 -13.01 16.02 3.58
N TYR A 94 -13.39 15.03 4.39
CA TYR A 94 -13.49 13.66 3.96
C TYR A 94 -14.77 13.49 3.14
N ASP A 95 -14.61 13.00 1.92
CA ASP A 95 -15.72 12.70 1.03
C ASP A 95 -15.71 11.18 0.70
N PRO A 96 -16.70 10.43 1.18
CA PRO A 96 -16.78 8.99 0.91
C PRO A 96 -17.01 8.68 -0.57
N GLU A 97 -17.54 9.59 -1.37
CA GLU A 97 -17.74 9.40 -2.81
C GLU A 97 -16.43 9.43 -3.61
N LEU A 98 -15.33 9.90 -3.02
CA LEU A 98 -13.99 9.84 -3.60
C LEU A 98 -13.24 8.55 -3.27
N ILE A 99 -13.88 7.59 -2.60
CA ILE A 99 -13.26 6.35 -2.13
C ILE A 99 -13.84 5.16 -2.90
N TYR A 100 -12.98 4.52 -3.66
CA TYR A 100 -13.35 3.40 -4.51
C TYR A 100 -12.66 2.12 -4.08
N ASN A 101 -13.45 1.09 -3.80
CA ASN A 101 -12.95 -0.27 -3.58
C ASN A 101 -13.00 -1.05 -4.88
N CYS A 102 -11.84 -1.38 -5.44
CA CYS A 102 -11.72 -2.21 -6.64
C CYS A 102 -11.31 -3.65 -6.33
N ASP A 103 -11.21 -4.00 -5.06
CA ASP A 103 -10.82 -5.33 -4.58
C ASP A 103 -9.54 -5.87 -5.26
N TRP A 104 -8.59 -4.95 -5.49
CA TRP A 104 -7.33 -5.17 -6.22
C TRP A 104 -7.50 -5.60 -7.69
N ASP A 105 -8.72 -5.64 -8.22
CA ASP A 105 -8.99 -6.01 -9.61
C ASP A 105 -8.72 -4.86 -10.59
N SER A 106 -7.88 -5.09 -11.57
CA SER A 106 -7.48 -4.12 -12.57
C SER A 106 -8.62 -3.67 -13.49
N LYS A 107 -9.60 -4.55 -13.78
CA LYS A 107 -10.73 -4.20 -14.65
C LYS A 107 -11.73 -3.34 -13.89
N VAL A 108 -11.99 -3.68 -12.63
CA VAL A 108 -12.85 -2.89 -11.74
C VAL A 108 -12.21 -1.52 -11.52
N CYS A 109 -10.91 -1.46 -11.22
CA CYS A 109 -10.16 -0.20 -11.12
C CYS A 109 -10.32 0.67 -12.38
N ALA A 110 -10.15 0.09 -13.58
CA ALA A 110 -10.30 0.83 -14.83
C ALA A 110 -11.71 1.40 -15.04
N ALA A 111 -12.75 0.70 -14.63
CA ALA A 111 -14.12 1.19 -14.66
C ALA A 111 -14.35 2.32 -13.65
N GLN A 112 -13.83 2.14 -12.44
CA GLN A 112 -13.96 3.12 -11.35
C GLN A 112 -13.23 4.43 -11.63
N VAL A 113 -12.09 4.41 -12.34
CA VAL A 113 -11.42 5.65 -12.77
C VAL A 113 -12.35 6.49 -13.66
N LYS A 114 -13.06 5.86 -14.61
CA LYS A 114 -14.01 6.55 -15.48
C LYS A 114 -15.20 7.09 -14.69
N GLU A 115 -15.73 6.30 -13.78
CA GLU A 115 -16.84 6.69 -12.92
C GLU A 115 -16.46 7.87 -12.03
N LEU A 116 -15.31 7.77 -11.33
CA LEU A 116 -14.76 8.84 -10.50
C LEU A 116 -14.68 10.15 -11.26
N LEU A 117 -14.03 10.14 -12.42
CA LEU A 117 -13.80 11.38 -13.18
C LEU A 117 -15.07 11.93 -13.87
N SER A 118 -16.06 11.09 -14.07
CA SER A 118 -17.38 11.54 -14.56
C SER A 118 -18.20 12.20 -13.46
N LYS A 119 -18.17 11.66 -12.24
CA LYS A 119 -18.91 12.18 -11.09
C LYS A 119 -18.18 13.31 -10.37
N HIS A 120 -16.86 13.25 -10.31
CA HIS A 120 -15.99 14.17 -9.59
C HIS A 120 -14.87 14.70 -10.49
N PRO A 121 -15.23 15.52 -11.52
CA PRO A 121 -14.24 16.10 -12.44
C PRO A 121 -13.25 17.04 -11.76
N GLU A 122 -13.55 17.51 -10.55
CA GLU A 122 -12.67 18.33 -9.72
C GLU A 122 -11.56 17.54 -9.00
N THR A 123 -11.49 16.22 -9.18
CA THR A 123 -10.42 15.38 -8.58
C THR A 123 -9.05 15.86 -9.02
N GLU A 124 -8.17 16.13 -8.07
CA GLU A 124 -6.84 16.67 -8.33
C GLU A 124 -5.73 15.61 -8.28
N VAL A 125 -5.91 14.59 -7.43
CA VAL A 125 -4.95 13.49 -7.27
C VAL A 125 -5.65 12.20 -6.91
N ILE A 126 -5.16 11.09 -7.46
CA ILE A 126 -5.64 9.74 -7.13
C ILE A 126 -4.52 9.01 -6.38
N PHE A 127 -4.78 8.62 -5.14
CA PHE A 127 -3.95 7.68 -4.40
C PHE A 127 -4.38 6.26 -4.75
N ALA A 128 -3.52 5.56 -5.48
CA ALA A 128 -3.69 4.16 -5.83
C ALA A 128 -3.18 3.26 -4.70
N GLY A 129 -3.95 2.28 -4.28
CA GLY A 129 -3.58 1.34 -3.22
C GLY A 129 -2.32 0.51 -3.52
N SER A 130 -1.91 0.41 -4.81
CA SER A 130 -0.67 -0.21 -5.24
C SER A 130 -0.16 0.40 -6.55
N ASP A 131 1.12 0.19 -6.86
CA ASP A 131 1.71 0.63 -8.13
C ASP A 131 1.10 -0.09 -9.35
N SER A 132 0.64 -1.31 -9.17
CA SER A 132 -0.07 -2.04 -10.22
C SER A 132 -1.39 -1.35 -10.58
N LEU A 133 -2.17 -0.92 -9.58
CA LEU A 133 -3.37 -0.12 -9.81
C LEU A 133 -3.04 1.27 -10.36
N ALA A 134 -1.95 1.91 -9.88
CA ALA A 134 -1.49 3.18 -10.42
C ALA A 134 -1.19 3.09 -11.93
N SER A 135 -0.63 1.98 -12.41
CA SER A 135 -0.39 1.77 -13.83
C SER A 135 -1.69 1.73 -14.65
N VAL A 136 -2.74 1.12 -14.08
CA VAL A 136 -4.08 1.07 -14.68
C VAL A 136 -4.68 2.49 -14.72
N ILE A 137 -4.57 3.23 -13.62
CA ILE A 137 -5.05 4.62 -13.53
C ILE A 137 -4.36 5.49 -14.59
N LEU A 138 -3.03 5.46 -14.66
CA LEU A 138 -2.26 6.21 -15.67
C LEU A 138 -2.70 5.85 -17.09
N SER A 139 -2.94 4.57 -17.36
CA SER A 139 -3.44 4.11 -18.67
C SER A 139 -4.85 4.65 -18.98
N GLN A 140 -5.74 4.72 -17.97
CA GLN A 140 -7.08 5.27 -18.15
C GLN A 140 -7.03 6.81 -18.36
N LEU A 141 -6.22 7.54 -17.58
CA LEU A 141 -6.03 8.97 -17.79
C LEU A 141 -5.58 9.27 -19.22
N LYS A 142 -4.61 8.51 -19.74
CA LYS A 142 -4.16 8.64 -21.13
C LYS A 142 -5.28 8.41 -22.14
N LYS A 143 -6.13 7.39 -21.94
CA LYS A 143 -7.30 7.12 -22.82
C LYS A 143 -8.36 8.23 -22.77
N LEU A 144 -8.44 8.93 -21.63
CA LEU A 144 -9.34 10.07 -21.44
C LEU A 144 -8.71 11.41 -21.88
N ASN A 145 -7.50 11.38 -22.47
CA ASN A 145 -6.72 12.57 -22.85
C ASN A 145 -6.39 13.50 -21.67
N LEU A 146 -6.33 12.96 -20.45
CA LEU A 146 -5.92 13.69 -19.25
C LEU A 146 -4.43 13.50 -19.01
N LYS A 147 -3.74 14.60 -18.69
CA LYS A 147 -2.29 14.64 -18.44
C LYS A 147 -1.98 14.49 -16.96
N CYS A 148 -1.11 13.54 -16.64
CA CYS A 148 -0.55 13.40 -15.31
C CYS A 148 0.86 14.03 -15.30
N PRO A 149 1.18 14.90 -14.35
CA PRO A 149 0.39 15.36 -13.20
C PRO A 149 -0.38 16.68 -13.45
N GLN A 150 -0.43 17.22 -14.69
CA GLN A 150 -0.95 18.55 -14.97
C GLN A 150 -2.44 18.66 -14.65
N ASP A 151 -3.24 17.70 -15.13
CA ASP A 151 -4.67 17.64 -14.86
C ASP A 151 -4.93 16.86 -13.57
N ILE A 152 -4.38 15.65 -13.44
CA ILE A 152 -4.57 14.77 -12.28
C ILE A 152 -3.25 14.15 -11.88
N GLY A 153 -2.87 14.30 -10.60
CA GLY A 153 -1.73 13.60 -10.00
C GLY A 153 -2.06 12.11 -9.71
N VAL A 154 -1.05 11.26 -9.70
CA VAL A 154 -1.18 9.86 -9.29
C VAL A 154 -0.06 9.51 -8.32
N VAL A 155 -0.42 8.88 -7.21
CA VAL A 155 0.52 8.34 -6.22
C VAL A 155 0.26 6.85 -6.05
N GLY A 156 1.32 6.06 -6.02
CA GLY A 156 1.25 4.61 -5.82
C GLY A 156 1.74 4.17 -4.44
N PHE A 157 1.90 2.86 -4.30
CA PHE A 157 2.41 2.19 -3.11
C PHE A 157 3.16 0.91 -3.52
N ASN A 158 4.32 0.64 -2.97
CA ASN A 158 5.26 -0.49 -3.03
C ASN A 158 6.59 -0.20 -3.72
N ASP A 159 6.68 0.73 -4.67
CA ASP A 159 7.83 0.99 -5.55
C ASP A 159 8.31 -0.26 -6.30
N ILE A 160 7.38 -0.91 -7.02
CA ILE A 160 7.73 -2.03 -7.88
C ILE A 160 8.75 -1.59 -8.95
N SER A 161 9.55 -2.52 -9.45
CA SER A 161 10.67 -2.22 -10.39
C SER A 161 10.25 -1.45 -11.64
N LEU A 162 8.99 -1.57 -12.05
CA LEU A 162 8.42 -0.87 -13.21
C LEU A 162 8.02 0.58 -12.92
N SER A 163 7.79 0.98 -11.67
CA SER A 163 7.25 2.30 -11.29
C SER A 163 8.08 3.47 -11.80
N LYS A 164 9.41 3.30 -11.85
CA LYS A 164 10.34 4.29 -12.42
C LYS A 164 10.28 4.42 -13.94
N ASN A 165 9.72 3.42 -14.62
CA ASN A 165 9.63 3.34 -16.09
C ASN A 165 8.23 3.69 -16.60
N PHE A 166 7.28 4.02 -15.71
CA PHE A 166 5.98 4.53 -16.15
C PHE A 166 6.14 5.90 -16.82
N SER A 167 5.16 6.30 -17.59
CA SER A 167 5.12 7.62 -18.23
C SER A 167 3.81 8.32 -17.84
N PRO A 168 3.90 9.29 -16.89
CA PRO A 168 5.07 9.75 -16.14
C PRO A 168 5.59 8.72 -15.11
N ALA A 169 6.87 8.84 -14.70
CA ALA A 169 7.46 8.02 -13.64
C ALA A 169 6.70 8.22 -12.31
N LEU A 170 6.35 7.12 -11.64
CA LEU A 170 5.41 7.11 -10.54
C LEU A 170 6.03 7.54 -9.20
N THR A 171 5.44 8.53 -8.55
CA THR A 171 5.65 8.85 -7.14
C THR A 171 4.98 7.77 -6.28
N THR A 172 5.73 7.16 -5.38
CA THR A 172 5.27 5.99 -4.61
C THR A 172 6.09 5.80 -3.33
N VAL A 173 5.59 5.05 -2.37
CA VAL A 173 6.38 4.60 -1.21
C VAL A 173 7.09 3.30 -1.54
N ARG A 174 8.39 3.28 -1.33
CA ARG A 174 9.22 2.08 -1.45
C ARG A 174 9.13 1.26 -0.18
N LEU A 175 8.65 0.04 -0.32
CA LEU A 175 8.74 -0.99 0.72
C LEU A 175 10.06 -1.77 0.59
N PRO A 176 10.71 -2.12 1.72
CA PRO A 176 11.97 -2.86 1.72
C PRO A 176 11.75 -4.38 1.50
N SER A 177 11.00 -4.78 0.47
CA SER A 177 10.54 -6.16 0.28
C SER A 177 11.69 -7.16 0.11
N ALA A 178 12.75 -6.77 -0.60
CA ALA A 178 13.93 -7.64 -0.77
C ALA A 178 14.68 -7.83 0.55
N GLU A 179 14.83 -6.74 1.30
CA GLU A 179 15.48 -6.73 2.62
C GLU A 179 14.65 -7.53 3.63
N MET A 180 13.31 -7.41 3.62
CA MET A 180 12.41 -8.22 4.45
C MET A 180 12.58 -9.71 4.14
N GLY A 181 12.56 -10.08 2.85
CA GLY A 181 12.74 -11.48 2.44
C GLY A 181 14.09 -12.06 2.86
N LYS A 182 15.17 -11.29 2.67
CA LYS A 182 16.52 -11.69 3.10
C LYS A 182 16.58 -11.89 4.61
N LEU A 183 16.09 -10.94 5.38
CA LEU A 183 16.09 -11.02 6.85
C LEU A 183 15.23 -12.18 7.34
N ALA A 184 14.09 -12.45 6.70
CA ALA A 184 13.23 -13.58 7.04
C ALA A 184 13.96 -14.92 6.87
N ALA A 185 14.69 -15.07 5.79
CA ALA A 185 15.51 -16.27 5.56
C ALA A 185 16.62 -16.43 6.60
N GLU A 186 17.34 -15.36 6.92
CA GLU A 186 18.39 -15.36 7.94
C GLU A 186 17.84 -15.74 9.32
N VAL A 187 16.72 -15.13 9.71
CA VAL A 187 16.05 -15.42 11.00
C VAL A 187 15.57 -16.86 11.04
N LEU A 188 14.92 -17.34 9.99
CA LEU A 188 14.41 -18.71 9.92
C LEU A 188 15.53 -19.75 10.05
N ILE A 189 16.63 -19.56 9.29
CA ILE A 189 17.80 -20.44 9.37
C ILE A 189 18.39 -20.47 10.78
N ARG A 190 18.45 -19.30 11.44
CA ARG A 190 18.92 -19.22 12.84
C ARG A 190 18.01 -20.01 13.79
N GLN A 191 16.68 -19.83 13.66
CA GLN A 191 15.72 -20.57 14.50
C GLN A 191 15.82 -22.08 14.31
N ILE A 192 16.04 -22.54 13.07
CA ILE A 192 16.22 -23.97 12.77
C ILE A 192 17.49 -24.50 13.42
N LYS A 193 18.64 -23.80 13.24
CA LYS A 193 19.94 -24.23 13.76
C LYS A 193 20.00 -24.23 15.30
N SER A 194 19.41 -23.24 15.93
CA SER A 194 19.41 -23.11 17.41
C SER A 194 18.25 -23.87 18.08
N ASN A 195 17.36 -24.45 17.32
CA ASN A 195 16.10 -25.04 17.76
C ASN A 195 15.29 -24.12 18.70
N SER A 196 15.41 -22.80 18.52
CA SER A 196 14.72 -21.79 19.30
C SER A 196 13.67 -21.06 18.46
N VAL A 197 12.73 -20.37 19.09
CA VAL A 197 11.76 -19.49 18.44
C VAL A 197 12.04 -18.06 18.88
N LEU A 198 12.28 -17.17 17.93
CA LEU A 198 12.33 -15.73 18.18
C LEU A 198 10.92 -15.18 18.17
N LYS A 199 10.54 -14.48 19.23
CA LYS A 199 9.24 -13.81 19.38
C LYS A 199 9.50 -12.31 19.38
N GLN A 200 9.57 -11.71 18.19
CA GLN A 200 9.88 -10.30 18.05
C GLN A 200 9.27 -9.71 16.79
N GLN A 201 9.00 -8.42 16.81
CA GLN A 201 8.66 -7.64 15.63
C GLN A 201 9.88 -6.85 15.16
N ILE A 202 10.21 -6.97 13.89
CA ILE A 202 11.30 -6.23 13.23
C ILE A 202 10.67 -5.36 12.14
N LEU A 203 10.79 -4.05 12.30
CA LEU A 203 10.28 -3.09 11.32
C LEU A 203 11.44 -2.49 10.54
N LEU A 204 11.39 -2.62 9.22
CA LEU A 204 12.36 -2.02 8.32
C LEU A 204 11.90 -0.63 7.85
N PRO A 205 12.84 0.27 7.53
CA PRO A 205 12.50 1.63 7.08
C PRO A 205 11.87 1.62 5.69
N VAL A 206 10.94 2.56 5.48
CA VAL A 206 10.31 2.86 4.19
C VAL A 206 10.79 4.21 3.68
N GLU A 207 10.65 4.45 2.39
CA GLU A 207 11.09 5.70 1.75
C GLU A 207 10.08 6.16 0.70
N LEU A 208 9.75 7.46 0.68
CA LEU A 208 8.98 8.05 -0.40
C LEU A 208 9.89 8.32 -1.61
N LYS A 209 9.54 7.79 -2.75
CA LYS A 209 10.17 8.05 -4.05
C LYS A 209 9.34 9.08 -4.81
N VAL A 210 9.71 10.35 -4.68
CA VAL A 210 9.09 11.43 -5.44
C VAL A 210 9.60 11.38 -6.88
N ARG A 211 8.66 11.33 -7.85
CA ARG A 211 8.93 11.30 -9.28
C ARG A 211 8.03 12.29 -10.03
N GLU A 212 7.63 11.95 -11.25
CA GLU A 212 6.98 12.87 -12.18
C GLU A 212 5.44 12.88 -12.08
N SER A 213 4.83 11.88 -11.44
CA SER A 213 3.38 11.70 -11.42
C SER A 213 2.62 12.59 -10.43
N THR A 214 3.33 13.48 -9.73
CA THR A 214 2.75 14.50 -8.84
C THR A 214 3.31 15.89 -9.17
N ARG A 215 2.55 16.95 -8.82
CA ARG A 215 3.02 18.33 -8.91
C ARG A 215 4.27 18.51 -8.04
N LYS A 216 5.13 19.44 -8.43
CA LYS A 216 6.27 19.85 -7.59
C LYS A 216 5.76 20.52 -6.32
N ILE A 217 6.47 20.31 -5.22
CA ILE A 217 6.22 21.00 -3.95
C ILE A 217 6.44 22.50 -4.21
N ARG A 218 5.49 23.31 -3.78
CA ARG A 218 5.53 24.77 -3.89
C ARG A 218 6.35 25.39 -2.77
#